data_41be77e21a84c8354bf1feb6e5cfad7c
#
_entry.id   41be77e21a84c8354bf1feb6e5cfad7c
#
_cell.length_a   1.000
_cell.length_b   1.000
_cell.length_c   1.000
_cell.angle_alpha   90.00
_cell.angle_beta   90.00
_cell.angle_gamma   90.00
#
_symmetry.space_group_name_H-M   'P 1'
#
loop_
_entity.id
_entity.type
_entity.pdbx_description
1 polymer ?
#
loop_
_entity_poly.entity_id
_entity_poly.type
_entity_poly.pdbx_seq_one_letter_code
_entity_poly.pdbx_strand_id
1 'polypeptide(L)'
;MIQKKKKELTPEEAFSRLASYCAYAEHSAQEVRKKCRGWYLSDEVCDALIKRLEQEGYLNEERFARAFVRDKYRFNGWGPLRLQAELRRHRIPSRLIDVAIEELEEEEMQGEDQLTALLERKYRSLPAGLEPRKIYDRLTRFALYRGYPYEDVRETISKLLSDLSDELGDD
;
A
#
# COMPACT_ATOMS: atom_id res chain seq x y z
N MET A 1 10.90 -36.04 29.18
CA MET A 1 11.06 -34.88 28.24
C MET A 1 10.81 -33.59 29.03
N ILE A 2 11.85 -32.81 29.27
CA ILE A 2 11.73 -31.51 29.96
C ILE A 2 11.19 -30.52 28.91
N GLN A 3 9.90 -30.19 29.00
CA GLN A 3 9.36 -29.05 28.25
C GLN A 3 10.11 -27.81 28.74
N LYS A 4 10.98 -27.24 27.89
CA LYS A 4 11.53 -25.92 28.11
C LYS A 4 10.34 -24.95 28.20
N LYS A 5 9.97 -24.48 29.43
CA LYS A 5 9.07 -23.37 29.62
C LYS A 5 9.57 -22.23 28.75
N LYS A 6 8.81 -21.85 27.69
CA LYS A 6 9.12 -20.68 26.89
C LYS A 6 9.12 -19.51 27.86
N LYS A 7 10.28 -18.86 28.06
CA LYS A 7 10.41 -17.72 28.95
C LYS A 7 9.42 -16.65 28.48
N GLU A 8 8.45 -16.30 29.30
CA GLU A 8 7.52 -15.23 29.01
C GLU A 8 8.30 -13.91 28.85
N LEU A 9 7.99 -13.15 27.81
CA LEU A 9 8.64 -11.88 27.54
C LEU A 9 8.18 -10.87 28.62
N THR A 10 9.14 -10.20 29.28
CA THR A 10 8.78 -9.10 30.16
C THR A 10 8.33 -7.87 29.34
N PRO A 11 7.50 -6.97 29.89
CA PRO A 11 7.10 -5.73 29.20
C PRO A 11 8.29 -4.91 28.69
N GLU A 12 9.39 -4.83 29.45
CA GLU A 12 10.60 -4.11 29.05
C GLU A 12 11.35 -4.81 27.90
N GLU A 13 11.46 -6.12 27.93
CA GLU A 13 12.02 -6.90 26.82
C GLU A 13 11.15 -6.74 25.55
N ALA A 14 9.82 -6.76 25.71
CA ALA A 14 8.89 -6.53 24.62
C ALA A 14 9.01 -5.12 24.05
N PHE A 15 9.07 -4.10 24.90
CA PHE A 15 9.27 -2.71 24.48
C PHE A 15 10.56 -2.54 23.68
N SER A 16 11.68 -3.04 24.16
CA SER A 16 12.97 -2.95 23.48
C SER A 16 12.93 -3.57 22.09
N ARG A 17 12.29 -4.73 21.94
CA ARG A 17 12.13 -5.40 20.64
C ARG A 17 11.20 -4.61 19.69
N LEU A 18 10.11 -4.06 20.23
CA LEU A 18 9.18 -3.25 19.44
C LEU A 18 9.81 -1.91 19.02
N ALA A 19 10.56 -1.26 19.89
CA ALA A 19 11.28 -0.04 19.56
C ALA A 19 12.29 -0.28 18.43
N SER A 20 13.05 -1.36 18.47
CA SER A 20 13.96 -1.76 17.39
C SER A 20 13.21 -2.07 16.09
N TYR A 21 12.07 -2.72 16.17
CA TYR A 21 11.21 -3.01 15.03
C TYR A 21 10.68 -1.74 14.36
N CYS A 22 10.18 -0.79 15.15
CA CYS A 22 9.68 0.50 14.66
C CYS A 22 10.80 1.43 14.19
N ALA A 23 12.01 1.32 14.74
CA ALA A 23 13.16 2.09 14.27
C ALA A 23 13.68 1.65 12.91
N TYR A 24 13.45 0.39 12.52
CA TYR A 24 13.86 -0.14 11.22
C TYR A 24 12.98 0.34 10.06
N ALA A 25 11.67 0.44 10.28
CA ALA A 25 10.70 0.93 9.29
C ALA A 25 9.44 1.46 10.00
N GLU A 26 8.65 2.29 9.31
CA GLU A 26 7.36 2.72 9.82
C GLU A 26 6.38 1.54 9.91
N HIS A 27 5.69 1.45 11.04
CA HIS A 27 4.71 0.41 11.33
C HIS A 27 3.41 0.98 11.88
N SER A 28 2.30 0.28 11.64
CA SER A 28 1.02 0.62 12.26
C SER A 28 0.88 0.02 13.67
N ALA A 29 0.01 0.61 14.49
CA ALA A 29 -0.36 0.03 15.78
C ALA A 29 -0.93 -1.40 15.64
N GLN A 30 -1.60 -1.71 14.51
CA GLN A 30 -2.10 -3.06 14.22
C GLN A 30 -0.99 -4.09 14.00
N GLU A 31 0.09 -3.70 13.33
CA GLU A 31 1.26 -4.57 13.15
C GLU A 31 1.98 -4.81 14.48
N VAL A 32 2.11 -3.79 15.32
CA VAL A 32 2.65 -3.92 16.69
C VAL A 32 1.75 -4.86 17.51
N ARG A 33 0.44 -4.68 17.47
CA ARG A 33 -0.54 -5.53 18.17
C ARG A 33 -0.43 -6.99 17.73
N LYS A 34 -0.27 -7.23 16.43
CA LYS A 34 -0.03 -8.58 15.88
C LYS A 34 1.23 -9.23 16.45
N LYS A 35 2.32 -8.46 16.59
CA LYS A 35 3.56 -8.96 17.24
C LYS A 35 3.34 -9.28 18.70
N CYS A 36 2.69 -8.41 19.46
CA CYS A 36 2.36 -8.64 20.86
C CYS A 36 1.57 -9.94 21.06
N ARG A 37 0.55 -10.17 20.23
CA ARG A 37 -0.24 -11.43 20.24
C ARG A 37 0.63 -12.64 19.89
N GLY A 38 1.54 -12.52 18.96
CA GLY A 38 2.51 -13.56 18.64
C GLY A 38 3.47 -13.90 19.79
N TRP A 39 3.62 -13.01 20.77
CA TRP A 39 4.36 -13.22 22.01
C TRP A 39 3.47 -13.59 23.19
N TYR A 40 2.16 -13.77 22.96
CA TYR A 40 1.16 -14.13 23.96
C TYR A 40 1.00 -13.07 25.09
N LEU A 41 1.29 -11.79 24.75
CA LEU A 41 1.02 -10.68 25.68
C LEU A 41 -0.47 -10.37 25.73
N SER A 42 -0.95 -9.93 26.92
CA SER A 42 -2.35 -9.50 27.06
C SER A 42 -2.63 -8.21 26.27
N ASP A 43 -3.91 -7.96 25.98
CA ASP A 43 -4.29 -6.74 25.25
C ASP A 43 -3.97 -5.48 26.05
N GLU A 44 -4.06 -5.51 27.41
CA GLU A 44 -3.70 -4.40 28.29
C GLU A 44 -2.20 -4.07 28.21
N VAL A 45 -1.35 -5.09 28.20
CA VAL A 45 0.09 -4.92 28.03
C VAL A 45 0.41 -4.39 26.64
N CYS A 46 -0.25 -4.90 25.60
CA CYS A 46 -0.10 -4.41 24.23
C CYS A 46 -0.48 -2.93 24.11
N ASP A 47 -1.60 -2.51 24.71
CA ASP A 47 -2.06 -1.12 24.67
C ASP A 47 -1.09 -0.18 25.38
N ALA A 48 -0.55 -0.60 26.53
CA ALA A 48 0.46 0.17 27.27
C ALA A 48 1.76 0.31 26.46
N LEU A 49 2.20 -0.75 25.78
CA LEU A 49 3.39 -0.73 24.92
C LEU A 49 3.20 0.17 23.71
N ILE A 50 2.04 0.11 23.04
CA ILE A 50 1.72 0.97 21.89
C ILE A 50 1.74 2.43 22.32
N LYS A 51 1.06 2.76 23.41
CA LYS A 51 1.05 4.14 23.95
C LYS A 51 2.46 4.66 24.25
N ARG A 52 3.32 3.83 24.84
CA ARG A 52 4.70 4.19 25.13
C ARG A 52 5.51 4.41 23.85
N LEU A 53 5.34 3.54 22.83
CA LEU A 53 6.00 3.70 21.53
C LEU A 53 5.58 5.00 20.84
N GLU A 54 4.31 5.38 20.94
CA GLU A 54 3.79 6.66 20.42
C GLU A 54 4.40 7.84 21.17
N GLN A 55 4.40 7.79 22.50
CA GLN A 55 4.96 8.85 23.36
C GLN A 55 6.46 9.07 23.14
N GLU A 56 7.21 8.01 22.91
CA GLU A 56 8.66 8.05 22.66
C GLU A 56 8.98 8.26 21.15
N GLY A 57 7.96 8.43 20.29
CA GLY A 57 8.12 8.76 18.87
C GLY A 57 8.52 7.60 17.96
N TYR A 58 8.54 6.37 18.46
CA TYR A 58 8.81 5.18 17.66
C TYR A 58 7.65 4.81 16.74
N LEU A 59 6.41 5.13 17.12
CA LEU A 59 5.19 4.84 16.39
C LEU A 59 4.44 6.12 16.07
N ASN A 60 4.04 6.29 14.80
CA ASN A 60 3.29 7.46 14.37
C ASN A 60 2.43 7.08 13.16
N GLU A 61 1.10 7.16 13.30
CA GLU A 61 0.14 6.76 12.27
C GLU A 61 0.22 7.63 11.01
N GLU A 62 0.53 8.91 11.15
CA GLU A 62 0.65 9.83 10.03
C GLU A 62 1.90 9.52 9.20
N ARG A 63 3.06 9.31 9.84
CA ARG A 63 4.29 8.87 9.15
C ARG A 63 4.09 7.52 8.48
N PHE A 64 3.43 6.58 9.17
CA PHE A 64 3.11 5.27 8.59
C PHE A 64 2.23 5.40 7.35
N ALA A 65 1.14 6.19 7.40
CA ALA A 65 0.24 6.36 6.27
C ALA A 65 0.97 6.92 5.04
N ARG A 66 1.79 7.98 5.22
CA ARG A 66 2.60 8.57 4.13
C ARG A 66 3.61 7.60 3.54
N ALA A 67 4.36 6.90 4.39
CA ALA A 67 5.33 5.90 3.92
C ALA A 67 4.63 4.76 3.17
N PHE A 68 3.51 4.27 3.72
CA PHE A 68 2.74 3.19 3.13
C PHE A 68 2.20 3.54 1.73
N VAL A 69 1.55 4.69 1.56
CA VAL A 69 0.99 5.08 0.26
C VAL A 69 2.09 5.27 -0.77
N ARG A 70 3.20 5.94 -0.40
CA ARG A 70 4.34 6.17 -1.30
C ARG A 70 4.97 4.86 -1.76
N ASP A 71 5.26 3.95 -0.84
CA ASP A 71 5.91 2.69 -1.16
C ASP A 71 5.00 1.77 -1.99
N LYS A 72 3.73 1.64 -1.61
CA LYS A 72 2.78 0.78 -2.32
C LYS A 72 2.42 1.33 -3.70
N TYR A 73 2.32 2.63 -3.86
CA TYR A 73 2.16 3.27 -5.15
C TYR A 73 3.37 2.99 -6.03
N ARG A 74 4.57 3.35 -5.58
CA ARG A 74 5.80 3.27 -6.41
C ARG A 74 6.24 1.84 -6.72
N PHE A 75 6.25 0.96 -5.72
CA PHE A 75 6.79 -0.39 -5.89
C PHE A 75 5.74 -1.44 -6.27
N ASN A 76 4.47 -1.27 -5.86
CA ASN A 76 3.41 -2.22 -6.15
C ASN A 76 2.43 -1.74 -7.23
N GLY A 77 2.49 -0.46 -7.61
CA GLY A 77 1.56 0.13 -8.57
C GLY A 77 0.12 0.15 -8.08
N TRP A 78 -0.08 0.34 -6.75
CA TRP A 78 -1.44 0.40 -6.20
C TRP A 78 -2.05 1.77 -6.42
N GLY A 79 -3.31 1.77 -6.88
CA GLY A 79 -4.11 2.98 -7.02
C GLY A 79 -4.78 3.41 -5.70
N PRO A 80 -5.38 4.60 -5.67
CA PRO A 80 -5.90 5.23 -4.46
C PRO A 80 -6.95 4.41 -3.72
N LEU A 81 -7.85 3.71 -4.43
CA LEU A 81 -8.90 2.91 -3.79
C LEU A 81 -8.32 1.72 -3.00
N ARG A 82 -7.28 1.08 -3.51
CA ARG A 82 -6.60 -0.01 -2.82
C ARG A 82 -5.79 0.49 -1.63
N LEU A 83 -5.08 1.61 -1.80
CA LEU A 83 -4.34 2.27 -0.72
C LEU A 83 -5.26 2.62 0.45
N GLN A 84 -6.41 3.23 0.18
CA GLN A 84 -7.44 3.54 1.18
C GLN A 84 -7.94 2.29 1.90
N ALA A 85 -8.27 1.24 1.14
CA ALA A 85 -8.80 0.00 1.72
C ALA A 85 -7.78 -0.67 2.66
N GLU A 86 -6.51 -0.71 2.27
CA GLU A 86 -5.46 -1.32 3.10
C GLU A 86 -5.15 -0.48 4.34
N LEU A 87 -5.09 0.85 4.24
CA LEU A 87 -4.90 1.72 5.40
C LEU A 87 -6.06 1.62 6.40
N ARG A 88 -7.31 1.45 5.92
CA ARG A 88 -8.45 1.14 6.80
C ARG A 88 -8.28 -0.19 7.54
N ARG A 89 -7.70 -1.21 6.92
CA ARG A 89 -7.36 -2.49 7.59
C ARG A 89 -6.31 -2.31 8.69
N HIS A 90 -5.40 -1.36 8.50
CA HIS A 90 -4.45 -0.94 9.55
C HIS A 90 -5.10 -0.06 10.61
N ARG A 91 -6.41 0.23 10.51
CA ARG A 91 -7.18 1.10 11.40
C ARG A 91 -6.64 2.53 11.48
N ILE A 92 -6.08 3.00 10.38
CA ILE A 92 -5.65 4.40 10.27
C ILE A 92 -6.91 5.28 10.17
N PRO A 93 -6.98 6.39 10.90
CA PRO A 93 -8.10 7.33 10.82
C PRO A 93 -8.28 7.89 9.40
N SER A 94 -9.55 8.00 8.94
CA SER A 94 -9.86 8.43 7.57
C SER A 94 -9.18 9.75 7.20
N ARG A 95 -9.15 10.70 8.13
CA ARG A 95 -8.47 11.99 7.92
C ARG A 95 -6.99 11.83 7.53
N LEU A 96 -6.27 10.91 8.16
CA LEU A 96 -4.86 10.67 7.86
C LEU A 96 -4.68 9.92 6.53
N ILE A 97 -5.65 9.06 6.18
CA ILE A 97 -5.67 8.39 4.88
C ILE A 97 -5.86 9.41 3.77
N ASP A 98 -6.85 10.30 3.91
CA ASP A 98 -7.17 11.31 2.91
C ASP A 98 -5.96 12.23 2.67
N VAL A 99 -5.36 12.77 3.74
CA VAL A 99 -4.16 13.61 3.66
C VAL A 99 -3.00 12.88 2.97
N ALA A 100 -2.73 11.62 3.32
CA ALA A 100 -1.62 10.88 2.72
C ALA A 100 -1.83 10.61 1.22
N ILE A 101 -3.08 10.43 0.77
CA ILE A 101 -3.41 10.24 -0.63
C ILE A 101 -3.38 11.57 -1.40
N GLU A 102 -3.93 12.65 -0.84
CA GLU A 102 -3.85 13.98 -1.44
C GLU A 102 -2.40 14.42 -1.67
N GLU A 103 -1.53 14.25 -0.66
CA GLU A 103 -0.10 14.55 -0.79
C GLU A 103 0.58 13.71 -1.88
N LEU A 104 0.23 12.42 -2.00
CA LEU A 104 0.74 11.54 -3.05
C LEU A 104 0.28 12.03 -4.44
N GLU A 105 -0.98 12.38 -4.60
CA GLU A 105 -1.53 12.90 -5.86
C GLU A 105 -0.85 14.20 -6.27
N GLU A 106 -0.60 15.12 -5.33
CA GLU A 106 0.13 16.35 -5.58
C GLU A 106 1.58 16.11 -6.03
N GLU A 107 2.29 15.15 -5.40
CA GLU A 107 3.64 14.75 -5.77
C GLU A 107 3.68 14.17 -7.20
N GLU A 108 2.71 13.33 -7.56
CA GLU A 108 2.65 12.63 -8.84
C GLU A 108 2.13 13.50 -10.00
N MET A 109 1.36 14.57 -9.73
CA MET A 109 0.99 15.55 -10.76
C MET A 109 2.20 16.24 -11.42
N GLN A 110 3.38 16.14 -10.80
CA GLN A 110 4.64 16.66 -11.33
C GLN A 110 5.46 15.58 -12.07
N GLY A 111 5.01 14.34 -12.12
CA GLY A 111 5.69 13.18 -12.66
C GLY A 111 4.98 12.50 -13.83
N GLU A 112 5.56 11.38 -14.26
CA GLU A 112 4.95 10.50 -15.26
C GLU A 112 3.76 9.77 -14.63
N ASP A 113 2.60 9.78 -15.31
CA ASP A 113 1.38 9.11 -14.80
C ASP A 113 1.62 7.60 -14.63
N GLN A 114 1.63 7.17 -13.37
CA GLN A 114 1.84 5.77 -12.97
C GLN A 114 0.83 4.82 -13.64
N LEU A 115 -0.42 5.22 -13.76
CA LEU A 115 -1.46 4.38 -14.40
C LEU A 115 -1.14 4.16 -15.87
N THR A 116 -0.74 5.20 -16.59
CA THR A 116 -0.33 5.11 -18.00
C THR A 116 0.83 4.15 -18.17
N ALA A 117 1.91 4.34 -17.39
CA ALA A 117 3.09 3.48 -17.45
C ALA A 117 2.77 2.00 -17.13
N LEU A 118 1.88 1.75 -16.16
CA LEU A 118 1.40 0.41 -15.80
C LEU A 118 0.60 -0.23 -16.93
N LEU A 119 -0.31 0.52 -17.55
CA LEU A 119 -1.16 0.03 -18.65
C LEU A 119 -0.34 -0.23 -19.91
N GLU A 120 0.61 0.61 -20.26
CA GLU A 120 1.54 0.39 -21.38
C GLU A 120 2.34 -0.89 -21.19
N ARG A 121 2.93 -1.08 -19.99
CA ARG A 121 3.68 -2.30 -19.66
C ARG A 121 2.78 -3.54 -19.75
N LYS A 122 1.56 -3.44 -19.25
CA LYS A 122 0.58 -4.52 -19.33
C LYS A 122 0.21 -4.82 -20.78
N TYR A 123 -0.06 -3.81 -21.60
CA TYR A 123 -0.34 -3.94 -23.02
C TYR A 123 0.76 -4.69 -23.77
N ARG A 124 2.04 -4.28 -23.57
CA ARG A 124 3.20 -4.96 -24.19
C ARG A 124 3.36 -6.43 -23.76
N SER A 125 2.81 -6.82 -22.62
CA SER A 125 2.83 -8.21 -22.12
C SER A 125 1.68 -9.08 -22.66
N LEU A 126 0.71 -8.49 -23.37
CA LEU A 126 -0.40 -9.24 -23.94
C LEU A 126 0.03 -10.03 -25.18
N PRO A 127 -0.57 -11.22 -25.40
CA PRO A 127 -0.34 -11.97 -26.64
C PRO A 127 -0.68 -11.17 -27.89
N ALA A 128 0.12 -11.30 -28.93
CA ALA A 128 -0.17 -10.70 -30.23
C ALA A 128 -1.47 -11.26 -30.84
N GLY A 129 -2.16 -10.44 -31.64
CA GLY A 129 -3.37 -10.85 -32.34
C GLY A 129 -4.64 -10.95 -31.50
N LEU A 130 -4.62 -10.38 -30.28
CA LEU A 130 -5.84 -10.25 -29.48
C LEU A 130 -6.80 -9.24 -30.11
N GLU A 131 -8.11 -9.57 -30.11
CA GLU A 131 -9.15 -8.64 -30.50
C GLU A 131 -9.15 -7.39 -29.59
N PRO A 132 -9.42 -6.17 -30.14
CA PRO A 132 -9.41 -4.92 -29.39
C PRO A 132 -10.24 -4.96 -28.10
N ARG A 133 -11.43 -5.58 -28.16
CA ARG A 133 -12.29 -5.75 -26.99
C ARG A 133 -11.63 -6.55 -25.88
N LYS A 134 -10.93 -7.63 -26.22
CA LYS A 134 -10.22 -8.46 -25.24
C LYS A 134 -9.02 -7.73 -24.62
N ILE A 135 -8.36 -6.89 -25.41
CA ILE A 135 -7.29 -6.02 -24.92
C ILE A 135 -7.87 -5.05 -23.88
N TYR A 136 -8.94 -4.33 -24.25
CA TYR A 136 -9.62 -3.39 -23.36
C TYR A 136 -10.05 -4.05 -22.04
N ASP A 137 -10.71 -5.21 -22.11
CA ASP A 137 -11.19 -5.95 -20.93
C ASP A 137 -10.05 -6.38 -20.00
N ARG A 138 -8.92 -6.82 -20.58
CA ARG A 138 -7.75 -7.23 -19.78
C ARG A 138 -7.06 -6.07 -19.11
N LEU A 139 -6.89 -4.95 -19.80
CA LEU A 139 -6.29 -3.74 -19.26
C LEU A 139 -7.18 -3.15 -18.15
N THR A 140 -8.48 -3.07 -18.38
CA THR A 140 -9.45 -2.60 -17.40
C THR A 140 -9.41 -3.44 -16.13
N ARG A 141 -9.51 -4.75 -16.24
CA ARG A 141 -9.47 -5.66 -15.08
C ARG A 141 -8.16 -5.56 -14.30
N PHE A 142 -7.04 -5.42 -15.00
CA PHE A 142 -5.72 -5.26 -14.40
C PHE A 142 -5.62 -3.99 -13.56
N ALA A 143 -6.08 -2.84 -14.08
CA ALA A 143 -6.03 -1.56 -13.38
C ALA A 143 -7.03 -1.47 -12.21
N LEU A 144 -8.26 -1.97 -12.41
CA LEU A 144 -9.26 -2.04 -11.33
C LEU A 144 -8.80 -2.91 -10.17
N TYR A 145 -8.15 -4.04 -10.44
CA TYR A 145 -7.59 -4.90 -9.40
C TYR A 145 -6.49 -4.19 -8.59
N ARG A 146 -5.75 -3.28 -9.20
CA ARG A 146 -4.76 -2.45 -8.52
C ARG A 146 -5.35 -1.27 -7.76
N GLY A 147 -6.65 -1.02 -7.90
CA GLY A 147 -7.39 -0.02 -7.13
C GLY A 147 -7.42 1.37 -7.78
N TYR A 148 -7.29 1.44 -9.10
CA TYR A 148 -7.55 2.70 -9.82
C TYR A 148 -9.05 2.89 -10.06
N PRO A 149 -9.59 4.13 -9.99
CA PRO A 149 -10.98 4.42 -10.29
C PRO A 149 -11.33 4.07 -11.74
N TYR A 150 -12.54 3.57 -11.98
CA TYR A 150 -12.96 3.14 -13.30
C TYR A 150 -12.89 4.25 -14.37
N GLU A 151 -13.25 5.49 -14.01
CA GLU A 151 -13.22 6.62 -14.96
C GLU A 151 -11.79 6.91 -15.42
N ASP A 152 -10.82 6.94 -14.52
CA ASP A 152 -9.41 7.16 -14.85
C ASP A 152 -8.88 6.03 -15.73
N VAL A 153 -9.24 4.80 -15.40
CA VAL A 153 -8.85 3.61 -16.17
C VAL A 153 -9.42 3.67 -17.60
N ARG A 154 -10.69 4.02 -17.73
CA ARG A 154 -11.36 4.14 -19.02
C ARG A 154 -10.72 5.21 -19.90
N GLU A 155 -10.48 6.37 -19.33
CA GLU A 155 -9.86 7.50 -20.04
C GLU A 155 -8.45 7.16 -20.51
N THR A 156 -7.63 6.64 -19.59
CA THR A 156 -6.23 6.29 -19.90
C THR A 156 -6.14 5.17 -20.96
N ILE A 157 -6.98 4.13 -20.89
CA ILE A 157 -6.98 3.07 -21.89
C ILE A 157 -7.41 3.62 -23.25
N SER A 158 -8.44 4.48 -23.31
CA SER A 158 -8.91 5.06 -24.55
C SER A 158 -7.82 5.89 -25.24
N LYS A 159 -7.09 6.69 -24.46
CA LYS A 159 -5.96 7.47 -24.95
C LYS A 159 -4.83 6.57 -25.44
N LEU A 160 -4.41 5.59 -24.65
CA LEU A 160 -3.35 4.64 -24.99
C LEU A 160 -3.64 3.90 -26.31
N LEU A 161 -4.87 3.41 -26.50
CA LEU A 161 -5.23 2.68 -27.71
C LEU A 161 -5.37 3.59 -28.94
N SER A 162 -5.74 4.88 -28.76
CA SER A 162 -5.73 5.88 -29.82
C SER A 162 -4.32 6.19 -30.30
N ASP A 163 -3.41 6.50 -29.39
CA ASP A 163 -2.03 6.83 -29.68
C ASP A 163 -1.32 5.69 -30.45
N LEU A 164 -1.57 4.43 -30.04
CA LEU A 164 -1.05 3.24 -30.73
C LEU A 164 -1.64 3.04 -32.14
N SER A 165 -2.88 3.48 -32.37
CA SER A 165 -3.50 3.38 -33.69
C SER A 165 -2.91 4.42 -34.66
N ASP A 166 -2.58 5.60 -34.15
CA ASP A 166 -1.99 6.68 -34.92
C ASP A 166 -0.53 6.37 -35.31
N GLU A 167 0.22 5.74 -34.40
CA GLU A 167 1.60 5.27 -34.70
C GLU A 167 1.67 4.18 -35.76
N LEU A 168 0.63 3.34 -35.89
CA LEU A 168 0.55 2.24 -36.87
C LEU A 168 -0.08 2.68 -38.19
N GLY A 169 -0.67 3.86 -38.27
CA GLY A 169 -1.34 4.40 -39.45
C GLY A 169 -0.47 5.31 -40.32
N ASP A 170 0.73 5.66 -39.90
CA ASP A 170 1.67 6.56 -40.60
C ASP A 170 2.70 5.81 -41.48
N ASP A 171 2.56 4.50 -41.70
CA ASP A 171 3.33 3.67 -42.62
C ASP A 171 2.42 3.32 -43.86
#